data_6f2d5604413f1c5a7c1ad9404bcdd722
#
_entry.id   6f2d5604413f1c5a7c1ad9404bcdd722
#
_cell.length_a   1.000
_cell.length_b   1.000
_cell.length_c   1.000
_cell.angle_alpha   90.00
_cell.angle_beta   90.00
_cell.angle_gamma   90.00
#
_symmetry.space_group_name_H-M   'P 1'
#
loop_
_entity.id
_entity.type
_entity.pdbx_description
1 polymer ?
#
loop_
_entity_poly.entity_id
_entity_poly.type
_entity_poly.pdbx_seq_one_letter_code
_entity_poly.pdbx_strand_id
1 'polypeptide(L)'
;CMPRHSFIQIKELPNVKGRISYITSHARQENLYATYRTADSTFWSNLARESQQEFQRSGTEGKCIEARELIIALPEIYTQYEPQQVLTDFTEEFRRRYGVECVSALHHNKRKTNYHIHLIFSERRLLPEPDVKVASRSVFFDETGKRVRTKKEITGEDGQIRKGCTVIKKGEVYESHLFTTKDTRFKGEPFLREIKEVYTELINCHISDPEQHLKVFDKNSVYLPAKKIGKNNPKEDEIKADNAARQEWNRTADMALLSGISEAKILEVKQTEIHEKASQSIKSKGLSLI
;
A
#
# COMPACT_ATOMS: atom_id res chain seq x y z
N CYS A 1 5.14 18.07 -25.37
CA CYS A 1 5.10 17.93 -23.88
C CYS A 1 5.05 16.46 -23.53
N MET A 2 5.91 16.01 -22.63
CA MET A 2 5.85 14.64 -22.13
C MET A 2 4.52 14.44 -21.38
N PRO A 3 3.80 13.34 -21.62
CA PRO A 3 2.62 13.04 -20.85
C PRO A 3 2.99 12.89 -19.38
N ARG A 4 2.31 13.64 -18.53
CA ARG A 4 2.45 13.54 -17.09
C ARG A 4 1.71 12.31 -16.60
N HIS A 5 2.38 11.48 -15.83
CA HIS A 5 1.78 10.30 -15.22
C HIS A 5 1.37 10.59 -13.79
N SER A 6 0.23 10.02 -13.38
CA SER A 6 -0.17 10.00 -11.98
C SER A 6 0.77 9.09 -11.17
N PHE A 7 0.97 9.43 -9.91
CA PHE A 7 1.72 8.60 -8.97
C PHE A 7 0.80 8.18 -7.83
N ILE A 8 0.47 6.89 -7.80
CA ILE A 8 -0.37 6.28 -6.79
C ILE A 8 0.31 4.98 -6.36
N GLN A 9 0.60 4.86 -5.08
CA GLN A 9 1.33 3.74 -4.50
C GLN A 9 0.55 3.13 -3.34
N ILE A 10 0.58 1.80 -3.20
CA ILE A 10 0.05 1.08 -2.05
C ILE A 10 1.21 0.60 -1.18
N LYS A 11 1.05 0.72 0.13
CA LYS A 11 1.96 0.18 1.14
C LYS A 11 1.22 -0.70 2.13
N GLU A 12 1.90 -1.72 2.62
CA GLU A 12 1.45 -2.54 3.73
C GLU A 12 1.89 -1.94 5.06
N LEU A 13 0.99 -1.91 6.05
CA LEU A 13 1.24 -1.34 7.35
C LEU A 13 1.23 -2.41 8.44
N PRO A 14 2.40 -2.78 8.99
CA PRO A 14 2.47 -3.69 10.12
C PRO A 14 2.17 -3.01 11.47
N ASN A 15 2.12 -1.68 11.52
CA ASN A 15 1.79 -0.87 12.69
C ASN A 15 0.91 0.32 12.28
N VAL A 16 -0.38 0.09 12.20
CA VAL A 16 -1.34 1.10 11.75
C VAL A 16 -1.42 2.29 12.70
N LYS A 17 -1.41 2.05 14.02
CA LYS A 17 -1.50 3.13 15.02
C LYS A 17 -0.29 4.06 14.97
N GLY A 18 0.90 3.48 14.88
CA GLY A 18 2.14 4.26 14.72
C GLY A 18 2.14 5.08 13.43
N ARG A 19 1.62 4.51 12.35
CA ARG A 19 1.54 5.21 11.08
C ARG A 19 0.52 6.35 11.10
N ILE A 20 -0.67 6.15 11.67
CA ILE A 20 -1.67 7.20 11.88
C ILE A 20 -1.08 8.35 12.69
N SER A 21 -0.45 8.04 13.81
CA SER A 21 0.21 9.06 14.64
C SER A 21 1.27 9.85 13.87
N TYR A 22 2.04 9.17 13.01
CA TYR A 22 3.07 9.81 12.22
C TYR A 22 2.53 10.78 11.16
N ILE A 23 1.55 10.36 10.36
CA ILE A 23 1.02 11.19 9.25
C ILE A 23 0.13 12.33 9.74
N THR A 24 -0.46 12.24 10.94
CA THR A 24 -1.38 13.24 11.49
C THR A 24 -0.74 14.18 12.52
N SER A 25 0.57 14.07 12.75
CA SER A 25 1.28 14.87 13.74
C SER A 25 1.92 16.11 13.13
N HIS A 26 1.51 17.31 13.55
CA HIS A 26 2.15 18.57 13.17
C HIS A 26 3.61 18.67 13.65
N ALA A 27 3.95 18.00 14.77
CA ALA A 27 5.33 17.97 15.25
C ALA A 27 6.29 17.17 14.36
N ARG A 28 5.78 16.17 13.64
CA ARG A 28 6.55 15.29 12.74
C ARG A 28 6.45 15.68 11.27
N GLN A 29 5.40 16.41 10.90
CA GLN A 29 5.10 16.84 9.54
C GLN A 29 5.07 18.36 9.47
N GLU A 30 6.14 18.97 8.98
CA GLU A 30 6.28 20.44 8.92
C GLU A 30 5.22 21.12 8.06
N ASN A 31 4.76 20.44 7.01
CA ASN A 31 3.81 20.98 6.03
C ASN A 31 2.53 20.15 5.98
N LEU A 32 1.94 19.88 7.14
CA LEU A 32 0.63 19.22 7.26
C LEU A 32 -0.49 20.26 7.16
N TYR A 33 -1.36 20.10 6.16
CA TYR A 33 -2.42 21.07 5.87
C TYR A 33 -3.80 20.60 6.30
N ALA A 34 -4.07 19.32 6.28
CA ALA A 34 -5.35 18.73 6.64
C ALA A 34 -5.21 17.30 7.12
N THR A 35 -6.12 16.88 7.99
CA THR A 35 -6.33 15.49 8.40
C THR A 35 -7.81 15.14 8.33
N TYR A 36 -8.14 13.89 8.04
CA TYR A 36 -9.52 13.43 8.01
C TYR A 36 -9.62 11.99 8.54
N ARG A 37 -10.67 11.73 9.33
CA ARG A 37 -10.91 10.42 9.94
C ARG A 37 -12.37 10.02 9.74
N THR A 38 -12.62 8.81 9.32
CA THR A 38 -13.97 8.25 9.21
C THR A 38 -14.33 7.39 10.41
N ALA A 39 -13.35 7.00 11.22
CA ALA A 39 -13.50 6.26 12.47
C ALA A 39 -12.54 6.79 13.54
N ASP A 40 -12.87 6.55 14.81
CA ASP A 40 -12.06 6.99 15.94
C ASP A 40 -10.85 6.09 16.22
N SER A 41 -10.05 6.47 17.21
CA SER A 41 -8.85 5.74 17.61
C SER A 41 -9.17 4.34 18.17
N THR A 42 -10.35 4.14 18.74
CA THR A 42 -10.80 2.85 19.28
C THR A 42 -10.96 1.82 18.16
N PHE A 43 -11.54 2.22 17.01
CA PHE A 43 -11.64 1.38 15.83
C PHE A 43 -10.26 0.83 15.42
N TRP A 44 -9.28 1.72 15.25
CA TRP A 44 -7.94 1.34 14.80
C TRP A 44 -7.16 0.51 15.81
N SER A 45 -7.37 0.77 17.10
CA SER A 45 -6.78 -0.04 18.18
C SER A 45 -7.35 -1.45 18.21
N ASN A 46 -8.66 -1.60 18.04
CA ASN A 46 -9.32 -2.90 17.98
C ASN A 46 -8.93 -3.66 16.72
N LEU A 47 -8.85 -2.99 15.57
CA LEU A 47 -8.41 -3.57 14.31
C LEU A 47 -6.99 -4.15 14.41
N ALA A 48 -6.06 -3.36 14.96
CA ALA A 48 -4.68 -3.79 15.17
C ALA A 48 -4.61 -5.02 16.08
N ARG A 49 -5.29 -4.96 17.23
CA ARG A 49 -5.32 -6.06 18.21
C ARG A 49 -5.87 -7.34 17.61
N GLU A 50 -7.03 -7.29 16.96
CA GLU A 50 -7.67 -8.47 16.38
C GLU A 50 -6.83 -9.05 15.23
N SER A 51 -6.26 -8.21 14.38
CA SER A 51 -5.38 -8.64 13.30
C SER A 51 -4.13 -9.36 13.83
N GLN A 52 -3.49 -8.84 14.88
CA GLN A 52 -2.34 -9.46 15.52
C GLN A 52 -2.70 -10.80 16.18
N GLN A 53 -3.83 -10.87 16.89
CA GLN A 53 -4.29 -12.11 17.52
C GLN A 53 -4.58 -13.20 16.49
N GLU A 54 -5.25 -12.86 15.40
CA GLU A 54 -5.53 -13.78 14.31
C GLU A 54 -4.25 -14.27 13.64
N PHE A 55 -3.31 -13.36 13.39
CA PHE A 55 -2.01 -13.69 12.81
C PHE A 55 -1.20 -14.64 13.69
N GLN A 56 -1.13 -14.39 15.01
CA GLN A 56 -0.46 -15.29 15.97
C GLN A 56 -1.10 -16.69 15.98
N ARG A 57 -2.42 -16.76 16.01
CA ARG A 57 -3.15 -18.03 16.01
C ARG A 57 -2.98 -18.84 14.73
N SER A 58 -2.76 -18.16 13.59
CA SER A 58 -2.51 -18.82 12.31
C SER A 58 -1.18 -19.54 12.25
N GLY A 59 -0.21 -19.11 13.07
CA GLY A 59 1.16 -19.62 13.04
C GLY A 59 1.91 -19.28 11.75
N THR A 60 1.43 -18.30 10.98
CA THR A 60 2.09 -17.82 9.77
C THR A 60 3.36 -17.06 10.14
N GLU A 61 4.45 -17.33 9.44
CA GLU A 61 5.69 -16.59 9.60
C GLU A 61 5.62 -15.20 8.96
N GLY A 62 6.46 -14.27 9.42
CA GLY A 62 6.58 -12.93 8.87
C GLY A 62 5.93 -11.87 9.76
N LYS A 63 5.47 -10.79 9.12
CA LYS A 63 4.83 -9.65 9.80
C LYS A 63 3.33 -9.65 9.53
N CYS A 64 2.55 -9.40 10.58
CA CYS A 64 1.15 -9.13 10.43
C CYS A 64 0.94 -7.78 9.74
N ILE A 65 0.10 -7.74 8.74
CA ILE A 65 -0.34 -6.51 8.09
C ILE A 65 -1.67 -6.09 8.71
N GLU A 66 -1.67 -4.96 9.43
CA GLU A 66 -2.84 -4.47 10.16
C GLU A 66 -3.77 -3.63 9.27
N ALA A 67 -3.20 -2.90 8.32
CA ALA A 67 -3.91 -2.04 7.36
C ALA A 67 -3.03 -1.76 6.14
N ARG A 68 -3.57 -0.99 5.19
CA ARG A 68 -2.84 -0.54 4.00
C ARG A 68 -2.92 0.98 3.86
N GLU A 69 -1.99 1.54 3.12
CA GLU A 69 -1.89 2.97 2.85
C GLU A 69 -1.74 3.23 1.37
N LEU A 70 -2.58 4.13 0.85
CA LEU A 70 -2.38 4.76 -0.44
C LEU A 70 -1.58 6.04 -0.28
N ILE A 71 -0.65 6.26 -1.19
CA ILE A 71 0.00 7.55 -1.37
C ILE A 71 -0.42 8.08 -2.73
N ILE A 72 -1.05 9.24 -2.75
CA ILE A 72 -1.59 9.87 -3.95
C ILE A 72 -0.87 11.21 -4.12
N ALA A 73 -0.01 11.31 -5.15
CA ALA A 73 0.62 12.57 -5.50
C ALA A 73 -0.38 13.48 -6.21
N LEU A 74 -0.44 14.74 -5.81
CA LEU A 74 -1.29 15.75 -6.41
C LEU A 74 -0.44 16.73 -7.24
N PRO A 75 -0.93 17.18 -8.41
CA PRO A 75 -0.33 18.27 -9.16
C PRO A 75 -0.26 19.55 -8.33
N GLU A 76 0.72 20.40 -8.59
CA GLU A 76 0.94 21.65 -7.84
C GLU A 76 -0.26 22.60 -7.88
N ILE A 77 -1.07 22.55 -8.92
CA ILE A 77 -2.31 23.35 -9.02
C ILE A 77 -3.28 23.07 -7.87
N TYR A 78 -3.23 21.88 -7.26
CA TYR A 78 -4.06 21.52 -6.11
C TYR A 78 -3.76 22.34 -4.85
N THR A 79 -2.61 22.99 -4.77
CA THR A 79 -2.28 23.92 -3.67
C THR A 79 -3.18 25.15 -3.64
N GLN A 80 -3.89 25.43 -4.74
CA GLN A 80 -4.85 26.53 -4.86
C GLN A 80 -6.24 26.16 -4.33
N TYR A 81 -6.51 24.88 -4.11
CA TYR A 81 -7.78 24.42 -3.55
C TYR A 81 -7.70 24.31 -2.03
N GLU A 82 -8.86 24.42 -1.38
CA GLU A 82 -8.96 24.29 0.08
C GLU A 82 -8.54 22.86 0.50
N PRO A 83 -7.48 22.71 1.33
CA PRO A 83 -6.89 21.40 1.63
C PRO A 83 -7.86 20.43 2.29
N GLN A 84 -8.69 20.90 3.23
CA GLN A 84 -9.64 20.04 3.94
C GLN A 84 -10.71 19.48 2.99
N GLN A 85 -11.16 20.27 2.04
CA GLN A 85 -12.16 19.85 1.06
C GLN A 85 -11.57 18.80 0.11
N VAL A 86 -10.38 19.04 -0.40
CA VAL A 86 -9.66 18.08 -1.26
C VAL A 86 -9.48 16.74 -0.53
N LEU A 87 -8.99 16.79 0.69
CA LEU A 87 -8.74 15.58 1.47
C LEU A 87 -10.03 14.81 1.78
N THR A 88 -11.08 15.50 2.16
CA THR A 88 -12.40 14.92 2.43
C THR A 88 -12.96 14.25 1.17
N ASP A 89 -12.95 14.92 0.03
CA ASP A 89 -13.47 14.40 -1.23
C ASP A 89 -12.72 13.13 -1.67
N PHE A 90 -11.40 13.14 -1.60
CA PHE A 90 -10.57 11.99 -1.98
C PHE A 90 -10.75 10.80 -1.03
N THR A 91 -10.89 11.07 0.25
CA THR A 91 -11.06 10.02 1.25
C THR A 91 -12.46 9.41 1.20
N GLU A 92 -13.50 10.24 1.04
CA GLU A 92 -14.89 9.77 0.90
C GLU A 92 -15.11 9.02 -0.41
N GLU A 93 -14.38 9.33 -1.49
CA GLU A 93 -14.40 8.52 -2.71
C GLU A 93 -13.98 7.08 -2.43
N PHE A 94 -12.92 6.88 -1.66
CA PHE A 94 -12.47 5.54 -1.27
C PHE A 94 -13.49 4.84 -0.37
N ARG A 95 -13.95 5.52 0.68
CA ARG A 95 -14.91 4.99 1.63
C ARG A 95 -16.21 4.56 0.96
N ARG A 96 -16.76 5.41 0.09
CA ARG A 96 -17.99 5.13 -0.65
C ARG A 96 -17.84 3.93 -1.58
N ARG A 97 -16.71 3.84 -2.29
CA ARG A 97 -16.45 2.79 -3.27
C ARG A 97 -16.19 1.43 -2.63
N TYR A 98 -15.43 1.39 -1.55
CA TYR A 98 -14.96 0.14 -0.93
C TYR A 98 -15.62 -0.18 0.42
N GLY A 99 -16.33 0.75 1.01
CA GLY A 99 -17.08 0.52 2.25
C GLY A 99 -16.21 0.26 3.47
N VAL A 100 -15.00 0.78 3.51
CA VAL A 100 -14.06 0.60 4.63
C VAL A 100 -13.70 1.93 5.28
N GLU A 101 -13.32 1.88 6.55
CA GLU A 101 -12.92 3.08 7.30
C GLU A 101 -11.52 3.54 6.91
N CYS A 102 -11.32 4.87 6.96
CA CYS A 102 -10.10 5.53 6.52
C CYS A 102 -9.59 6.57 7.53
N VAL A 103 -8.29 6.81 7.50
CA VAL A 103 -7.62 7.99 8.07
C VAL A 103 -6.69 8.55 7.02
N SER A 104 -6.76 9.85 6.79
CA SER A 104 -5.95 10.49 5.77
C SER A 104 -5.30 11.79 6.25
N ALA A 105 -4.25 12.19 5.54
CA ALA A 105 -3.52 13.42 5.76
C ALA A 105 -3.03 13.98 4.43
N LEU A 106 -3.04 15.30 4.31
CA LEU A 106 -2.58 16.03 3.13
C LEU A 106 -1.42 16.94 3.52
N HIS A 107 -0.29 16.76 2.89
CA HIS A 107 0.88 17.58 3.17
C HIS A 107 1.87 17.69 2.00
N HIS A 108 2.79 18.65 2.10
CA HIS A 108 4.00 18.70 1.31
C HIS A 108 5.15 17.96 1.99
N ASN A 109 6.13 17.53 1.19
CA ASN A 109 7.45 17.20 1.70
C ASN A 109 8.16 18.47 2.20
N LYS A 110 9.29 18.32 2.89
CA LYS A 110 10.07 19.45 3.45
C LYS A 110 10.42 20.53 2.42
N ARG A 111 10.72 20.13 1.19
CA ARG A 111 11.10 21.03 0.09
C ARG A 111 9.92 21.62 -0.67
N LYS A 112 8.69 21.30 -0.31
CA LYS A 112 7.46 21.68 -1.01
C LYS A 112 7.46 21.34 -2.51
N THR A 113 8.09 20.22 -2.86
CA THR A 113 8.15 19.74 -4.25
C THR A 113 7.21 18.57 -4.51
N ASN A 114 6.56 18.06 -3.47
CA ASN A 114 5.67 16.93 -3.57
C ASN A 114 4.46 17.12 -2.65
N TYR A 115 3.34 17.53 -3.24
CA TYR A 115 2.05 17.66 -2.59
C TYR A 115 1.31 16.33 -2.69
N HIS A 116 0.92 15.73 -1.57
CA HIS A 116 0.39 14.38 -1.60
C HIS A 116 -0.54 14.05 -0.43
N ILE A 117 -1.40 13.07 -0.68
CA ILE A 117 -2.29 12.48 0.31
C ILE A 117 -1.71 11.15 0.77
N HIS A 118 -1.71 10.95 2.09
CA HIS A 118 -1.63 9.63 2.72
C HIS A 118 -3.03 9.20 3.10
N LEU A 119 -3.50 8.07 2.60
CA LEU A 119 -4.81 7.52 2.89
C LEU A 119 -4.66 6.10 3.42
N ILE A 120 -4.82 5.94 4.74
CA ILE A 120 -4.80 4.65 5.42
C ILE A 120 -6.21 4.08 5.39
N PHE A 121 -6.35 2.82 5.02
CA PHE A 121 -7.63 2.14 4.98
C PHE A 121 -7.56 0.75 5.62
N SER A 122 -8.69 0.33 6.19
CA SER A 122 -8.87 -1.00 6.76
C SER A 122 -9.18 -2.02 5.66
N GLU A 123 -8.58 -3.20 5.76
CA GLU A 123 -8.95 -4.34 4.92
C GLU A 123 -10.19 -5.08 5.45
N ARG A 124 -10.72 -4.66 6.61
CA ARG A 124 -11.84 -5.29 7.32
C ARG A 124 -12.92 -4.28 7.62
N ARG A 125 -14.14 -4.76 7.75
CA ARG A 125 -15.29 -3.97 8.22
C ARG A 125 -15.65 -4.37 9.62
N LEU A 126 -16.12 -3.39 10.42
CA LEU A 126 -16.72 -3.67 11.71
C LEU A 126 -18.04 -4.44 11.50
N LEU A 127 -18.20 -5.55 12.22
CA LEU A 127 -19.45 -6.30 12.24
C LEU A 127 -20.53 -5.52 12.99
N PRO A 128 -21.83 -5.63 12.62
CA PRO A 128 -22.93 -5.05 13.38
C PRO A 128 -22.98 -5.54 14.82
N GLU A 129 -22.68 -6.83 15.02
CA GLU A 129 -22.54 -7.48 16.32
C GLU A 129 -21.28 -8.34 16.32
N PRO A 130 -20.58 -8.46 17.46
CA PRO A 130 -19.43 -9.35 17.57
C PRO A 130 -19.79 -10.79 17.22
N ASP A 131 -18.97 -11.43 16.38
CA ASP A 131 -19.07 -12.87 16.11
C ASP A 131 -18.34 -13.62 17.23
N VAL A 132 -19.10 -14.38 18.02
CA VAL A 132 -18.61 -15.07 19.21
C VAL A 132 -18.69 -16.58 18.99
N LYS A 133 -17.53 -17.26 19.13
CA LYS A 133 -17.47 -18.73 19.09
C LYS A 133 -17.34 -19.30 20.50
N VAL A 134 -18.25 -20.18 20.80
CA VAL A 134 -18.29 -20.91 22.07
C VAL A 134 -17.68 -22.30 21.87
N ALA A 135 -16.83 -22.71 22.79
CA ALA A 135 -16.16 -24.00 22.72
C ALA A 135 -17.13 -25.16 22.92
N SER A 136 -17.33 -25.99 21.90
CA SER A 136 -18.08 -27.25 21.98
C SER A 136 -17.32 -28.35 22.74
N ARG A 137 -16.00 -28.19 22.86
CA ARG A 137 -15.06 -29.03 23.61
C ARG A 137 -13.92 -28.16 24.11
N SER A 138 -13.08 -28.67 25.03
CA SER A 138 -11.91 -27.92 25.50
C SER A 138 -10.97 -27.60 24.33
N VAL A 139 -10.46 -26.37 24.32
CA VAL A 139 -9.52 -25.80 23.30
C VAL A 139 -8.24 -25.35 24.00
N PHE A 140 -7.11 -25.61 23.38
CA PHE A 140 -5.80 -25.39 23.96
C PHE A 140 -4.96 -24.44 23.11
N PHE A 141 -4.24 -23.52 23.76
CA PHE A 141 -3.32 -22.57 23.11
C PHE A 141 -1.95 -22.61 23.80
N ASP A 142 -0.91 -22.60 23.01
CA ASP A 142 0.47 -22.52 23.51
C ASP A 142 0.84 -21.11 24.00
N GLU A 143 2.11 -20.94 24.44
CA GLU A 143 2.65 -19.69 24.94
C GLU A 143 2.63 -18.56 23.93
N THR A 144 2.61 -18.88 22.63
CA THR A 144 2.56 -17.90 21.53
C THR A 144 1.13 -17.53 21.15
N GLY A 145 0.12 -18.15 21.78
CA GLY A 145 -1.29 -17.97 21.44
C GLY A 145 -1.74 -18.81 20.25
N LYS A 146 -0.90 -19.73 19.77
CA LYS A 146 -1.24 -20.67 18.69
C LYS A 146 -2.09 -21.82 19.23
N ARG A 147 -3.16 -22.15 18.50
CA ARG A 147 -4.01 -23.29 18.82
C ARG A 147 -3.29 -24.61 18.60
N VAL A 148 -3.31 -25.48 19.61
CA VAL A 148 -2.80 -26.84 19.55
C VAL A 148 -3.93 -27.86 19.67
N ARG A 149 -3.67 -29.12 19.28
CA ARG A 149 -4.73 -30.13 19.18
C ARG A 149 -5.06 -30.79 20.51
N THR A 150 -4.08 -31.00 21.37
CA THR A 150 -4.20 -31.78 22.58
C THR A 150 -3.65 -31.03 23.81
N LYS A 151 -4.23 -31.33 24.99
CA LYS A 151 -3.73 -30.81 26.26
C LYS A 151 -2.27 -31.19 26.51
N LYS A 152 -1.86 -32.37 26.05
CA LYS A 152 -0.48 -32.86 26.22
C LYS A 152 0.56 -31.93 25.63
N GLU A 153 0.26 -31.26 24.51
CA GLU A 153 1.18 -30.32 23.85
C GLU A 153 1.48 -29.06 24.66
N ILE A 154 0.66 -28.74 25.65
CA ILE A 154 0.84 -27.58 26.53
C ILE A 154 1.10 -28.00 28.01
N THR A 155 1.25 -29.31 28.28
CA THR A 155 1.54 -29.86 29.59
C THR A 155 3.04 -30.05 29.76
N GLY A 156 3.59 -29.58 30.87
CA GLY A 156 5.00 -29.77 31.22
C GLY A 156 5.29 -31.16 31.79
N GLU A 157 6.54 -31.45 32.06
CA GLU A 157 7.01 -32.71 32.66
C GLU A 157 6.41 -32.96 34.06
N ASP A 158 6.05 -31.88 34.75
CA ASP A 158 5.38 -31.88 36.06
C ASP A 158 3.87 -32.21 35.98
N GLY A 159 3.33 -32.47 34.79
CA GLY A 159 1.94 -32.74 34.55
C GLY A 159 1.01 -31.51 34.62
N GLN A 160 1.58 -30.31 34.82
CA GLN A 160 0.83 -29.05 34.86
C GLN A 160 0.87 -28.33 33.50
N ILE A 161 -0.13 -27.47 33.28
CA ILE A 161 -0.13 -26.60 32.10
C ILE A 161 1.04 -25.64 32.19
N ARG A 162 1.85 -25.57 31.13
CA ARG A 162 2.99 -24.64 31.07
C ARG A 162 2.54 -23.19 31.19
N LYS A 163 3.37 -22.38 31.86
CA LYS A 163 3.12 -20.94 32.04
C LYS A 163 2.98 -20.25 30.68
N GLY A 164 1.93 -19.45 30.54
CA GLY A 164 1.64 -18.74 29.30
C GLY A 164 0.71 -19.50 28.33
N CYS A 165 0.51 -20.80 28.53
CA CYS A 165 -0.49 -21.58 27.80
C CYS A 165 -1.90 -21.32 28.33
N THR A 166 -2.91 -21.43 27.45
CA THR A 166 -4.30 -21.17 27.80
C THR A 166 -5.17 -22.40 27.52
N VAL A 167 -6.06 -22.72 28.46
CA VAL A 167 -7.12 -23.74 28.30
C VAL A 167 -8.46 -23.05 28.33
N ILE A 168 -9.26 -23.22 27.29
CA ILE A 168 -10.64 -22.76 27.23
C ILE A 168 -11.54 -23.98 27.36
N LYS A 169 -12.38 -23.99 28.38
CA LYS A 169 -13.26 -25.12 28.68
C LYS A 169 -14.47 -25.13 27.75
N LYS A 170 -15.10 -26.31 27.63
CA LYS A 170 -16.39 -26.42 26.94
C LYS A 170 -17.39 -25.43 27.53
N GLY A 171 -18.08 -24.69 26.67
CA GLY A 171 -19.06 -23.67 27.03
C GLY A 171 -18.48 -22.28 27.22
N GLU A 172 -17.16 -22.13 27.26
CA GLU A 172 -16.50 -20.82 27.31
C GLU A 172 -16.31 -20.25 25.91
N VAL A 173 -16.28 -18.90 25.81
CA VAL A 173 -15.94 -18.18 24.59
C VAL A 173 -14.45 -18.33 24.31
N TYR A 174 -14.08 -18.82 23.13
CA TYR A 174 -12.68 -18.99 22.76
C TYR A 174 -12.22 -18.08 21.64
N GLU A 175 -13.14 -17.51 20.89
CA GLU A 175 -12.87 -16.60 19.80
C GLU A 175 -13.99 -15.57 19.71
N SER A 176 -13.62 -14.31 19.61
CA SER A 176 -14.55 -13.22 19.41
C SER A 176 -13.98 -12.29 18.34
N HIS A 177 -14.75 -12.04 17.30
CA HIS A 177 -14.38 -11.17 16.21
C HIS A 177 -15.27 -9.94 16.19
N LEU A 178 -14.66 -8.76 16.21
CA LEU A 178 -15.34 -7.48 16.00
C LEU A 178 -15.46 -7.16 14.51
N PHE A 179 -14.57 -7.72 13.70
CA PHE A 179 -14.40 -7.41 12.29
C PHE A 179 -14.65 -8.60 11.39
N THR A 180 -14.97 -8.32 10.13
CA THR A 180 -14.94 -9.31 9.06
C THR A 180 -13.54 -9.87 8.85
N THR A 181 -13.40 -10.95 8.09
CA THR A 181 -12.11 -11.37 7.56
C THR A 181 -11.57 -10.30 6.62
N LYS A 182 -10.25 -10.34 6.36
CA LYS A 182 -9.62 -9.44 5.41
C LYS A 182 -10.21 -9.60 4.01
N ASP A 183 -10.55 -8.50 3.39
CA ASP A 183 -10.97 -8.48 2.00
C ASP A 183 -9.74 -8.70 1.09
N THR A 184 -9.68 -9.86 0.47
CA THR A 184 -8.56 -10.28 -0.37
C THR A 184 -8.40 -9.45 -1.64
N ARG A 185 -9.45 -8.74 -2.06
CA ARG A 185 -9.49 -7.81 -3.20
C ARG A 185 -8.36 -6.76 -3.12
N PHE A 186 -8.02 -6.27 -1.92
CA PHE A 186 -7.01 -5.25 -1.71
C PHE A 186 -5.56 -5.71 -1.96
N LYS A 187 -5.33 -7.00 -2.08
CA LYS A 187 -4.01 -7.58 -2.41
C LYS A 187 -3.78 -7.75 -3.91
N GLY A 188 -4.83 -7.68 -4.71
CA GLY A 188 -4.80 -8.00 -6.12
C GLY A 188 -4.32 -6.86 -7.02
N GLU A 189 -3.70 -7.22 -8.14
CA GLU A 189 -3.38 -6.25 -9.20
C GLU A 189 -4.61 -5.54 -9.78
N PRO A 190 -5.79 -6.21 -9.93
CA PRO A 190 -7.00 -5.53 -10.41
C PRO A 190 -7.40 -4.33 -9.54
N PHE A 191 -7.27 -4.44 -8.21
CA PHE A 191 -7.53 -3.33 -7.30
C PHE A 191 -6.56 -2.17 -7.52
N LEU A 192 -5.27 -2.46 -7.62
CA LEU A 192 -4.26 -1.42 -7.86
C LEU A 192 -4.50 -0.69 -9.18
N ARG A 193 -4.88 -1.41 -10.23
CA ARG A 193 -5.22 -0.82 -11.53
C ARG A 193 -6.46 0.06 -11.43
N GLU A 194 -7.53 -0.44 -10.82
CA GLU A 194 -8.77 0.31 -10.60
C GLU A 194 -8.54 1.59 -9.82
N ILE A 195 -7.80 1.53 -8.71
CA ILE A 195 -7.57 2.69 -7.85
C ILE A 195 -6.70 3.76 -8.53
N LYS A 196 -5.75 3.34 -9.36
CA LYS A 196 -4.99 4.27 -10.20
C LYS A 196 -5.87 5.02 -11.20
N GLU A 197 -6.78 4.32 -11.85
CA GLU A 197 -7.74 4.91 -12.78
C GLU A 197 -8.69 5.87 -12.05
N VAL A 198 -9.29 5.43 -10.95
CA VAL A 198 -10.23 6.22 -10.15
C VAL A 198 -9.61 7.55 -9.71
N TYR A 199 -8.43 7.51 -9.10
CA TYR A 199 -7.80 8.73 -8.59
C TYR A 199 -7.18 9.59 -9.69
N THR A 200 -6.73 9.02 -10.78
CA THR A 200 -6.28 9.80 -11.93
C THR A 200 -7.45 10.59 -12.54
N GLU A 201 -8.61 9.96 -12.70
CA GLU A 201 -9.83 10.64 -13.16
C GLU A 201 -10.27 11.72 -12.18
N LEU A 202 -10.28 11.43 -10.88
CA LEU A 202 -10.66 12.40 -9.85
C LEU A 202 -9.73 13.61 -9.84
N ILE A 203 -8.42 13.40 -9.96
CA ILE A 203 -7.45 14.49 -10.11
C ILE A 203 -7.77 15.33 -11.34
N ASN A 204 -8.01 14.70 -12.49
CA ASN A 204 -8.25 15.37 -13.76
C ASN A 204 -9.57 16.16 -13.78
N CYS A 205 -10.57 15.73 -13.02
CA CYS A 205 -11.84 16.45 -12.91
C CYS A 205 -11.70 17.91 -12.41
N HIS A 206 -10.65 18.21 -11.66
CA HIS A 206 -10.38 19.53 -11.12
C HIS A 206 -9.31 20.31 -11.92
N ILE A 207 -8.89 19.81 -13.06
CA ILE A 207 -7.92 20.43 -13.95
C ILE A 207 -8.62 20.85 -15.24
N SER A 208 -8.75 22.16 -15.46
CA SER A 208 -9.50 22.73 -16.60
C SER A 208 -8.80 22.49 -17.93
N ASP A 209 -7.46 22.52 -17.95
CA ASP A 209 -6.66 22.36 -19.15
C ASP A 209 -6.40 20.87 -19.45
N PRO A 210 -6.94 20.30 -20.54
CA PRO A 210 -6.72 18.90 -20.88
C PRO A 210 -5.26 18.53 -21.11
N GLU A 211 -4.41 19.49 -21.50
CA GLU A 211 -2.97 19.25 -21.69
C GLU A 211 -2.23 19.02 -20.37
N GLN A 212 -2.81 19.45 -19.25
CA GLN A 212 -2.29 19.23 -17.91
C GLN A 212 -2.85 17.97 -17.23
N HIS A 213 -3.77 17.26 -17.88
CA HIS A 213 -4.32 16.02 -17.35
C HIS A 213 -3.24 14.96 -17.21
N LEU A 214 -3.35 14.19 -16.12
CA LEU A 214 -2.48 13.05 -15.85
C LEU A 214 -2.99 11.80 -16.57
N LYS A 215 -2.08 10.87 -16.85
CA LYS A 215 -2.37 9.53 -17.37
C LYS A 215 -1.88 8.48 -16.40
N VAL A 216 -2.58 7.36 -16.35
CA VAL A 216 -2.09 6.18 -15.60
C VAL A 216 -0.87 5.63 -16.32
N PHE A 217 0.19 5.35 -15.57
CA PHE A 217 1.38 4.74 -16.13
C PHE A 217 1.11 3.26 -16.46
N ASP A 218 1.33 2.90 -17.72
CA ASP A 218 1.29 1.52 -18.19
C ASP A 218 2.74 1.04 -18.46
N LYS A 219 3.16 -0.02 -17.75
CA LYS A 219 4.48 -0.64 -17.96
C LYS A 219 4.66 -1.23 -19.36
N ASN A 220 3.57 -1.55 -20.04
CA ASN A 220 3.53 -2.06 -21.41
C ASN A 220 3.43 -0.94 -22.47
N SER A 221 3.39 0.32 -22.05
CA SER A 221 3.42 1.47 -22.96
C SER A 221 4.81 1.69 -23.55
N VAL A 222 4.94 2.65 -24.44
CA VAL A 222 6.23 3.05 -25.04
C VAL A 222 7.21 3.65 -24.04
N TYR A 223 6.73 4.05 -22.86
CA TYR A 223 7.53 4.72 -21.84
C TYR A 223 8.21 3.76 -20.86
N LEU A 224 9.32 4.23 -20.26
CA LEU A 224 10.03 3.53 -19.20
C LEU A 224 9.78 4.19 -17.84
N PRO A 225 9.43 3.41 -16.80
CA PRO A 225 9.26 3.95 -15.44
C PRO A 225 10.61 4.33 -14.83
N ALA A 226 10.62 5.39 -14.02
CA ALA A 226 11.78 5.67 -13.18
C ALA A 226 11.92 4.63 -12.07
N LYS A 227 13.13 4.27 -11.74
CA LYS A 227 13.44 3.41 -10.59
C LYS A 227 13.42 4.20 -9.31
N LYS A 228 12.87 3.60 -8.25
CA LYS A 228 12.85 4.22 -6.92
C LYS A 228 14.26 4.25 -6.32
N ILE A 229 14.67 5.42 -5.83
CA ILE A 229 15.89 5.57 -5.04
C ILE A 229 15.51 5.34 -3.57
N GLY A 230 16.00 4.25 -2.98
CA GLY A 230 15.81 3.99 -1.54
C GLY A 230 16.65 4.95 -0.70
N LYS A 231 16.19 5.24 0.52
CA LYS A 231 16.95 6.05 1.48
C LYS A 231 18.28 5.36 1.81
N ASN A 232 19.39 6.10 1.71
CA ASN A 232 20.75 5.59 1.95
C ASN A 232 21.12 4.37 1.08
N ASN A 233 20.65 4.33 -0.16
CA ASN A 233 21.00 3.25 -1.08
C ASN A 233 22.43 3.45 -1.61
N PRO A 234 23.35 2.49 -1.44
CA PRO A 234 24.73 2.60 -1.92
C PRO A 234 24.84 2.71 -3.45
N LYS A 235 23.79 2.35 -4.19
CA LYS A 235 23.69 2.46 -5.65
C LYS A 235 22.90 3.69 -6.12
N GLU A 236 22.78 4.70 -5.28
CA GLU A 236 21.98 5.89 -5.59
C GLU A 236 22.41 6.57 -6.89
N ASP A 237 23.70 6.74 -7.10
CA ASP A 237 24.25 7.39 -8.31
C ASP A 237 24.02 6.56 -9.58
N GLU A 238 24.14 5.23 -9.48
CA GLU A 238 23.80 4.31 -10.58
C GLU A 238 22.33 4.40 -10.95
N ILE A 239 21.44 4.46 -9.96
CA ILE A 239 20.00 4.58 -10.18
C ILE A 239 19.63 5.93 -10.77
N LYS A 240 20.29 7.03 -10.34
CA LYS A 240 20.10 8.35 -10.91
C LYS A 240 20.50 8.39 -12.38
N ALA A 241 21.65 7.81 -12.73
CA ALA A 241 22.11 7.71 -14.11
C ALA A 241 21.17 6.88 -14.98
N ASP A 242 20.68 5.75 -14.47
CA ASP A 242 19.68 4.92 -15.17
C ASP A 242 18.36 5.67 -15.35
N ASN A 243 17.91 6.41 -14.35
CA ASN A 243 16.71 7.24 -14.46
C ASN A 243 16.86 8.37 -15.48
N ALA A 244 18.03 8.98 -15.59
CA ALA A 244 18.31 9.97 -16.61
C ALA A 244 18.21 9.36 -18.03
N ALA A 245 18.76 8.16 -18.22
CA ALA A 245 18.65 7.43 -19.49
C ALA A 245 17.19 7.06 -19.82
N ARG A 246 16.40 6.67 -18.83
CA ARG A 246 14.96 6.39 -19.00
C ARG A 246 14.16 7.62 -19.37
N GLN A 247 14.48 8.76 -18.79
CA GLN A 247 13.86 10.05 -19.15
C GLN A 247 14.20 10.43 -20.57
N GLU A 248 15.44 10.24 -21.00
CA GLU A 248 15.86 10.52 -22.40
C GLU A 248 15.13 9.61 -23.38
N TRP A 249 14.99 8.30 -23.07
CA TRP A 249 14.15 7.40 -23.85
C TRP A 249 12.72 7.93 -23.97
N ASN A 250 12.11 8.35 -22.87
CA ASN A 250 10.74 8.86 -22.86
C ASN A 250 10.56 10.11 -23.72
N ARG A 251 11.54 11.01 -23.72
CA ARG A 251 11.55 12.18 -24.64
C ARG A 251 11.64 11.74 -26.09
N THR A 252 12.50 10.77 -26.39
CA THR A 252 12.65 10.23 -27.74
C THR A 252 11.36 9.56 -28.22
N ALA A 253 10.68 8.81 -27.35
CA ALA A 253 9.40 8.20 -27.64
C ALA A 253 8.33 9.26 -27.95
N ASP A 254 8.26 10.34 -27.15
CA ASP A 254 7.35 11.46 -27.41
C ASP A 254 7.61 12.10 -28.78
N MET A 255 8.85 12.38 -29.10
CA MET A 255 9.22 12.96 -30.42
C MET A 255 8.85 12.02 -31.56
N ALA A 256 9.07 10.72 -31.37
CA ALA A 256 8.69 9.72 -32.38
C ALA A 256 7.18 9.68 -32.61
N LEU A 257 6.37 9.71 -31.55
CA LEU A 257 4.90 9.76 -31.64
C LEU A 257 4.43 11.04 -32.34
N LEU A 258 5.01 12.19 -32.00
CA LEU A 258 4.69 13.47 -32.65
C LEU A 258 5.07 13.48 -34.14
N SER A 259 6.09 12.73 -34.53
CA SER A 259 6.51 12.55 -35.92
C SER A 259 5.67 11.54 -36.70
N GLY A 260 4.65 10.94 -36.08
CA GLY A 260 3.75 9.98 -36.71
C GLY A 260 4.25 8.54 -36.72
N ILE A 261 5.29 8.20 -35.97
CA ILE A 261 5.73 6.80 -35.80
C ILE A 261 4.72 6.07 -34.92
N SER A 262 4.31 4.86 -35.33
CA SER A 262 3.31 4.06 -34.60
C SER A 262 3.85 3.58 -33.23
N GLU A 263 2.96 3.48 -32.25
CA GLU A 263 3.30 2.91 -30.94
C GLU A 263 3.89 1.50 -31.05
N ALA A 264 3.36 0.68 -31.95
CA ALA A 264 3.85 -0.68 -32.19
C ALA A 264 5.33 -0.70 -32.60
N LYS A 265 5.77 0.24 -33.46
CA LYS A 265 7.16 0.35 -33.87
C LYS A 265 8.08 0.81 -32.74
N ILE A 266 7.61 1.74 -31.93
CA ILE A 266 8.36 2.23 -30.74
C ILE A 266 8.48 1.12 -29.70
N LEU A 267 7.41 0.34 -29.48
CA LEU A 267 7.42 -0.82 -28.57
C LEU A 267 8.41 -1.89 -29.02
N GLU A 268 8.51 -2.16 -30.32
CA GLU A 268 9.50 -3.08 -30.89
C GLU A 268 10.94 -2.64 -30.56
N VAL A 269 11.26 -1.36 -30.77
CA VAL A 269 12.57 -0.78 -30.46
C VAL A 269 12.84 -0.84 -28.94
N LYS A 270 11.85 -0.53 -28.12
CA LYS A 270 11.96 -0.61 -26.65
C LYS A 270 12.33 -2.03 -26.19
N GLN A 271 11.70 -3.07 -26.75
CA GLN A 271 11.99 -4.46 -26.41
C GLN A 271 13.41 -4.85 -26.80
N THR A 272 13.87 -4.45 -27.97
CA THR A 272 15.23 -4.70 -28.46
C THR A 272 16.28 -4.07 -27.55
N GLU A 273 16.11 -2.79 -27.17
CA GLU A 273 17.04 -2.10 -26.25
C GLU A 273 17.10 -2.73 -24.86
N ILE A 274 15.97 -3.16 -24.32
CA ILE A 274 15.93 -3.86 -23.02
C ILE A 274 16.71 -5.17 -23.11
N HIS A 275 16.55 -5.92 -24.19
CA HIS A 275 17.24 -7.19 -24.41
C HIS A 275 18.76 -7.00 -24.58
N GLU A 276 19.20 -6.01 -25.31
CA GLU A 276 20.63 -5.68 -25.47
C GLU A 276 21.28 -5.27 -24.14
N LYS A 277 20.64 -4.43 -23.35
CA LYS A 277 21.14 -4.04 -22.02
C LYS A 277 21.19 -5.22 -21.05
N ALA A 278 20.23 -6.13 -21.08
CA ALA A 278 20.26 -7.33 -20.30
C ALA A 278 21.43 -8.25 -20.71
N SER A 279 21.67 -8.41 -22.01
CA SER A 279 22.78 -9.19 -22.56
C SER A 279 24.15 -8.59 -22.21
N GLN A 280 24.28 -7.26 -22.25
CA GLN A 280 25.50 -6.54 -21.82
C GLN A 280 25.76 -6.70 -20.32
N SER A 281 24.72 -6.64 -19.48
CA SER A 281 24.84 -6.88 -18.04
C SER A 281 25.29 -8.31 -17.71
N ILE A 282 24.85 -9.29 -18.47
CA ILE A 282 25.28 -10.71 -18.32
C ILE A 282 26.76 -10.84 -18.72
N LYS A 283 27.18 -10.24 -19.83
CA LYS A 283 28.57 -10.26 -20.28
C LYS A 283 29.50 -9.57 -19.29
N SER A 284 29.11 -8.41 -18.73
CA SER A 284 29.89 -7.66 -17.75
C SER A 284 30.06 -8.40 -16.41
N LYS A 285 29.17 -9.32 -16.09
CA LYS A 285 29.24 -10.16 -14.87
C LYS A 285 30.05 -11.45 -15.08
N GLY A 286 30.69 -11.61 -16.23
CA GLY A 286 31.54 -12.79 -16.49
C GLY A 286 30.78 -14.11 -16.65
N LEU A 287 29.47 -14.05 -16.82
CA LEU A 287 28.66 -15.24 -17.15
C LEU A 287 28.77 -15.49 -18.65
N SER A 288 29.77 -16.25 -19.02
CA SER A 288 29.92 -16.83 -20.36
C SER A 288 28.81 -17.89 -20.52
N LEU A 289 27.86 -17.63 -21.42
CA LEU A 289 26.99 -18.69 -21.90
C LEU A 289 27.83 -19.60 -22.81
N ILE A 290 28.20 -20.79 -22.29
CA ILE A 290 28.67 -21.89 -23.09
C ILE A 290 27.49 -22.53 -23.80
#